data_08963d9e553ff9e5262d7034acab2a6e
#
_entry.id   08963d9e553ff9e5262d7034acab2a6e
#
_cell.length_a   1.000
_cell.length_b   1.000
_cell.length_c   1.000
_cell.angle_alpha   90.00
_cell.angle_beta   90.00
_cell.angle_gamma   90.00
#
_symmetry.space_group_name_H-M   'P 1'
#
loop_
_entity.id
_entity.type
_entity.pdbx_description
1 polymer ?
#
loop_
_entity_poly.entity_id
_entity_poly.type
_entity_poly.pdbx_seq_one_letter_code
_entity_poly.pdbx_strand_id
1 'polypeptide(L)'
;LEFLSDLIDATINHQPLLMTYRPYKGEEQTLVIHPHHLKQYNTRWFLFGLEDHGEYGMSPVNKALDRIVKFKVADVPFVENDTIDYESYFNDIVGVTHDRKHPDVEHVVLKFAKERFPYVVSKPIHHSQQVVDAEAGTLSIDVRINRELEQNIFSFGPQVEVLSPEWFRTQIKEKYQELVKIYG
;
A
#
# COMPACT_ATOMS: atom_id res chain seq x y z
N LEU A 1 -17.25 4.08 9.81
CA LEU A 1 -16.91 2.95 8.91
C LEU A 1 -18.14 2.04 8.85
N GLU A 2 -19.05 2.43 7.97
CA GLU A 2 -20.40 1.86 7.88
C GLU A 2 -20.38 0.34 7.63
N PHE A 3 -19.45 -0.16 6.82
CA PHE A 3 -19.42 -1.57 6.40
C PHE A 3 -18.35 -2.44 7.06
N LEU A 4 -17.58 -1.92 7.99
CA LEU A 4 -16.41 -2.65 8.49
C LEU A 4 -16.80 -3.95 9.21
N SER A 5 -17.81 -3.90 10.07
CA SER A 5 -18.27 -5.09 10.83
C SER A 5 -18.78 -6.17 9.89
N ASP A 6 -19.63 -5.79 8.93
CA ASP A 6 -20.23 -6.74 8.00
C ASP A 6 -19.18 -7.37 7.06
N LEU A 7 -18.13 -6.60 6.70
CA LEU A 7 -17.02 -7.11 5.90
C LEU A 7 -16.09 -8.02 6.69
N ILE A 8 -15.89 -7.77 7.99
CA ILE A 8 -15.20 -8.69 8.89
C ILE A 8 -15.96 -10.01 8.93
N ASP A 9 -17.27 -9.96 9.18
CA ASP A 9 -18.12 -11.15 9.25
C ASP A 9 -18.13 -11.92 7.92
N ALA A 10 -18.25 -11.24 6.80
CA ALA A 10 -18.20 -11.87 5.47
C ALA A 10 -16.84 -12.53 5.20
N THR A 11 -15.73 -11.90 5.62
CA THR A 11 -14.39 -12.45 5.45
C THR A 11 -14.18 -13.70 6.30
N ILE A 12 -14.59 -13.65 7.57
CA ILE A 12 -14.46 -14.81 8.52
C ILE A 12 -15.34 -15.98 8.08
N ASN A 13 -16.55 -15.70 7.58
CA ASN A 13 -17.52 -16.72 7.19
C ASN A 13 -17.37 -17.16 5.72
N HIS A 14 -16.32 -16.75 5.02
CA HIS A 14 -16.06 -17.10 3.61
C HIS A 14 -17.26 -16.83 2.72
N GLN A 15 -17.84 -15.63 2.84
CA GLN A 15 -19.01 -15.22 2.07
C GLN A 15 -18.61 -14.37 0.87
N PRO A 16 -18.88 -14.82 -0.38
CA PRO A 16 -18.67 -13.99 -1.56
C PRO A 16 -19.67 -12.83 -1.57
N LEU A 17 -19.23 -11.68 -2.09
CA LEU A 17 -19.98 -10.43 -2.05
C LEU A 17 -20.31 -9.92 -3.45
N LEU A 18 -21.57 -9.64 -3.72
CA LEU A 18 -21.97 -8.80 -4.84
C LEU A 18 -21.91 -7.35 -4.39
N MET A 19 -20.89 -6.64 -4.84
CA MET A 19 -20.50 -5.31 -4.36
C MET A 19 -20.68 -4.25 -5.45
N THR A 20 -21.31 -3.13 -5.11
CA THR A 20 -21.26 -1.90 -5.93
C THR A 20 -20.13 -1.04 -5.41
N TYR A 21 -19.15 -0.74 -6.26
CA TYR A 21 -17.93 -0.02 -5.94
C TYR A 21 -17.75 1.17 -6.86
N ARG A 22 -17.39 2.33 -6.27
CA ARG A 22 -17.09 3.56 -7.00
C ARG A 22 -15.59 3.83 -6.98
N PRO A 23 -14.84 3.53 -8.07
CA PRO A 23 -13.42 3.79 -8.14
C PRO A 23 -13.14 5.30 -8.10
N TYR A 24 -11.91 5.68 -7.80
CA TYR A 24 -11.50 7.11 -7.81
C TYR A 24 -11.68 7.76 -9.19
N LYS A 25 -11.46 6.98 -10.25
CA LYS A 25 -11.71 7.37 -11.65
C LYS A 25 -12.61 6.33 -12.29
N GLY A 26 -13.62 6.78 -13.00
CA GLY A 26 -14.57 5.93 -13.70
C GLY A 26 -15.95 5.86 -13.03
N GLU A 27 -16.81 5.04 -13.59
CA GLU A 27 -18.19 4.85 -13.16
C GLU A 27 -18.31 3.78 -12.07
N GLU A 28 -19.45 3.74 -11.41
CA GLU A 28 -19.80 2.67 -10.49
C GLU A 28 -19.78 1.32 -11.21
N GLN A 29 -19.22 0.34 -10.54
CA GLN A 29 -19.09 -1.03 -11.03
C GLN A 29 -19.76 -1.99 -10.07
N THR A 30 -20.42 -3.00 -10.60
CA THR A 30 -20.92 -4.11 -9.81
C THR A 30 -19.98 -5.30 -9.99
N LEU A 31 -19.41 -5.78 -8.89
CA LEU A 31 -18.32 -6.74 -8.84
C LEU A 31 -18.71 -7.91 -7.94
N VAL A 32 -18.26 -9.12 -8.28
CA VAL A 32 -18.27 -10.24 -7.33
C VAL A 32 -16.87 -10.34 -6.71
N ILE A 33 -16.81 -10.24 -5.39
CA ILE A 33 -15.57 -10.26 -4.62
C ILE A 33 -15.62 -11.42 -3.62
N HIS A 34 -14.55 -12.21 -3.57
CA HIS A 34 -14.30 -13.21 -2.55
C HIS A 34 -13.34 -12.58 -1.52
N PRO A 35 -13.84 -12.14 -0.34
CA PRO A 35 -13.04 -11.42 0.65
C PRO A 35 -12.10 -12.36 1.40
N HIS A 36 -10.81 -12.01 1.50
CA HIS A 36 -9.82 -12.84 2.18
C HIS A 36 -9.12 -12.15 3.34
N HIS A 37 -8.92 -10.82 3.26
CA HIS A 37 -8.16 -10.10 4.26
C HIS A 37 -8.59 -8.64 4.35
N LEU A 38 -8.54 -8.08 5.57
CA LEU A 38 -8.78 -6.66 5.84
C LEU A 38 -7.53 -6.03 6.44
N LYS A 39 -7.11 -4.89 5.90
CA LYS A 39 -5.95 -4.15 6.40
C LYS A 39 -6.25 -2.68 6.53
N GLN A 40 -5.83 -2.10 7.66
CA GLN A 40 -5.83 -0.66 7.84
C GLN A 40 -4.45 -0.07 7.52
N TYR A 41 -4.46 1.03 6.78
CA TYR A 41 -3.30 1.87 6.57
C TYR A 41 -3.71 3.34 6.48
N ASN A 42 -3.00 4.19 7.20
CA ASN A 42 -3.21 5.65 7.21
C ASN A 42 -4.69 6.03 7.39
N THR A 43 -5.34 5.47 8.42
CA THR A 43 -6.76 5.66 8.80
C THR A 43 -7.79 5.10 7.81
N ARG A 44 -7.38 4.54 6.68
CA ARG A 44 -8.26 3.93 5.68
C ARG A 44 -8.19 2.40 5.76
N TRP A 45 -9.33 1.75 5.65
CA TRP A 45 -9.44 0.30 5.54
C TRP A 45 -9.51 -0.16 4.10
N PHE A 46 -8.92 -1.31 3.85
CA PHE A 46 -8.87 -1.97 2.55
C PHE A 46 -9.30 -3.43 2.69
N LEU A 47 -10.16 -3.87 1.77
CA LEU A 47 -10.54 -5.25 1.58
C LEU A 47 -9.65 -5.85 0.49
N PHE A 48 -8.96 -6.93 0.81
CA PHE A 48 -8.20 -7.75 -0.13
C PHE A 48 -8.94 -9.03 -0.41
N GLY A 49 -8.89 -9.48 -1.64
CA GLY A 49 -9.56 -10.68 -2.08
C GLY A 49 -9.38 -10.96 -3.56
N LEU A 50 -10.24 -11.80 -4.10
CA LEU A 50 -10.31 -12.11 -5.52
C LEU A 50 -11.56 -11.48 -6.12
N GLU A 51 -11.41 -10.84 -7.26
CA GLU A 51 -12.52 -10.38 -8.11
C GLU A 51 -12.81 -11.42 -9.17
N ASP A 52 -14.07 -11.82 -9.27
CA ASP A 52 -14.56 -12.77 -10.28
C ASP A 52 -14.90 -12.03 -11.57
N HIS A 53 -14.24 -12.37 -12.64
CA HIS A 53 -14.46 -11.85 -14.00
C HIS A 53 -15.20 -12.85 -14.88
N GLY A 54 -15.87 -13.87 -14.30
CA GLY A 54 -16.56 -14.93 -15.00
C GLY A 54 -15.62 -15.78 -15.86
N GLU A 55 -15.86 -15.83 -17.17
CA GLU A 55 -15.04 -16.62 -18.10
C GLU A 55 -13.58 -16.18 -18.17
N TYR A 56 -13.26 -14.96 -17.74
CA TYR A 56 -11.89 -14.42 -17.71
C TYR A 56 -11.12 -14.77 -16.43
N GLY A 57 -11.77 -15.51 -15.51
CA GLY A 57 -11.14 -16.01 -14.28
C GLY A 57 -11.13 -15.01 -13.13
N MET A 58 -10.24 -15.25 -12.17
CA MET A 58 -10.09 -14.47 -10.95
C MET A 58 -8.86 -13.57 -10.99
N SER A 59 -8.96 -12.39 -10.39
CA SER A 59 -7.78 -11.55 -10.19
C SER A 59 -7.69 -11.00 -8.76
N PRO A 60 -6.47 -10.91 -8.17
CA PRO A 60 -6.29 -10.26 -6.88
C PRO A 60 -6.64 -8.79 -6.94
N VAL A 61 -7.39 -8.33 -5.93
CA VAL A 61 -7.79 -6.94 -5.81
C VAL A 61 -7.63 -6.41 -4.39
N ASN A 62 -7.51 -5.08 -4.28
CA ASN A 62 -7.76 -4.36 -3.06
C ASN A 62 -8.84 -3.30 -3.29
N LYS A 63 -9.80 -3.19 -2.39
CA LYS A 63 -10.90 -2.24 -2.46
C LYS A 63 -10.92 -1.39 -1.19
N ALA A 64 -10.81 -0.07 -1.33
CA ALA A 64 -10.94 0.85 -0.20
C ALA A 64 -12.40 0.86 0.29
N LEU A 65 -12.63 0.68 1.59
CA LEU A 65 -13.96 0.53 2.15
C LEU A 65 -14.83 1.78 1.99
N ASP A 66 -14.22 2.95 2.03
CA ASP A 66 -14.91 4.25 1.85
C ASP A 66 -15.43 4.48 0.42
N ARG A 67 -15.16 3.57 -0.49
CA ARG A 67 -15.65 3.58 -1.88
C ARG A 67 -16.67 2.50 -2.19
N ILE A 68 -16.99 1.69 -1.21
CA ILE A 68 -18.08 0.72 -1.31
C ILE A 68 -19.39 1.49 -1.16
N VAL A 69 -20.26 1.38 -2.15
CA VAL A 69 -21.59 2.01 -2.14
C VAL A 69 -22.59 1.13 -1.40
N LYS A 70 -22.58 -0.16 -1.72
CA LYS A 70 -23.39 -1.21 -1.07
C LYS A 70 -22.84 -2.57 -1.43
N PHE A 71 -23.22 -3.58 -0.66
CA PHE A 71 -22.99 -4.98 -1.02
C PHE A 71 -24.05 -5.88 -0.39
N LYS A 72 -24.09 -7.10 -0.86
CA LYS A 72 -24.84 -8.22 -0.28
C LYS A 72 -24.09 -9.51 -0.53
N VAL A 73 -24.41 -10.56 0.21
CA VAL A 73 -23.87 -11.88 -0.06
C VAL A 73 -24.28 -12.31 -1.47
N ALA A 74 -23.32 -12.79 -2.25
CA ALA A 74 -23.56 -13.31 -3.60
C ALA A 74 -23.94 -14.80 -3.53
N ASP A 75 -24.80 -15.22 -4.44
CA ASP A 75 -25.22 -16.62 -4.56
C ASP A 75 -24.28 -17.37 -5.54
N VAL A 76 -23.00 -17.46 -5.15
CA VAL A 76 -21.95 -18.19 -5.86
C VAL A 76 -21.07 -18.91 -4.84
N PRO A 77 -20.40 -20.02 -5.21
CA PRO A 77 -19.42 -20.66 -4.34
C PRO A 77 -18.28 -19.70 -3.98
N PHE A 78 -17.84 -19.75 -2.71
CA PHE A 78 -16.66 -19.00 -2.29
C PHE A 78 -15.41 -19.61 -2.92
N VAL A 79 -14.50 -18.76 -3.38
CA VAL A 79 -13.19 -19.15 -3.88
C VAL A 79 -12.13 -18.85 -2.82
N GLU A 80 -11.46 -19.90 -2.36
CA GLU A 80 -10.39 -19.79 -1.37
C GLU A 80 -9.16 -19.11 -1.94
N ASN A 81 -8.42 -18.46 -1.07
CA ASN A 81 -7.11 -17.92 -1.42
C ASN A 81 -6.03 -19.00 -1.27
N ASP A 82 -5.45 -19.41 -2.39
CA ASP A 82 -4.37 -20.40 -2.45
C ASP A 82 -3.03 -19.81 -2.96
N THR A 83 -3.00 -18.51 -3.25
CA THR A 83 -1.85 -17.87 -3.91
C THR A 83 -1.16 -16.79 -3.09
N ILE A 84 -1.85 -16.15 -2.14
CA ILE A 84 -1.33 -15.01 -1.38
C ILE A 84 -1.30 -15.36 0.11
N ASP A 85 -0.09 -15.43 0.66
CA ASP A 85 0.10 -15.45 2.11
C ASP A 85 0.01 -14.02 2.67
N TYR A 86 -1.14 -13.66 3.24
CA TYR A 86 -1.38 -12.32 3.79
C TYR A 86 -0.59 -12.03 5.06
N GLU A 87 0.00 -13.01 5.74
CA GLU A 87 0.91 -12.77 6.86
C GLU A 87 2.19 -12.12 6.38
N SER A 88 2.74 -12.60 5.27
CA SER A 88 3.98 -12.08 4.68
C SER A 88 3.78 -11.03 3.59
N TYR A 89 2.58 -10.94 3.00
CA TYR A 89 2.28 -10.07 1.85
C TYR A 89 2.64 -8.60 2.05
N PHE A 90 2.57 -8.12 3.30
CA PHE A 90 2.84 -6.73 3.64
C PHE A 90 4.21 -6.51 4.28
N ASN A 91 5.03 -7.58 4.44
CA ASN A 91 6.28 -7.50 5.20
C ASN A 91 7.36 -6.64 4.56
N ASP A 92 7.37 -6.58 3.25
CA ASP A 92 8.41 -5.89 2.46
C ASP A 92 7.88 -4.65 1.74
N ILE A 93 6.76 -4.09 2.20
CA ILE A 93 6.22 -2.83 1.68
C ILE A 93 5.87 -1.85 2.81
N VAL A 94 5.89 -0.57 2.48
CA VAL A 94 5.22 0.46 3.28
C VAL A 94 3.77 0.55 2.78
N GLY A 95 2.80 0.43 3.68
CA GLY A 95 1.38 0.56 3.32
C GLY A 95 0.73 -0.71 2.78
N VAL A 96 0.06 -0.62 1.64
CA VAL A 96 -0.89 -1.63 1.15
C VAL A 96 -0.78 -1.95 -0.34
N THR A 97 0.11 -1.28 -1.09
CA THR A 97 0.20 -1.42 -2.54
C THR A 97 1.52 -2.08 -2.95
N HIS A 98 1.42 -3.12 -3.79
CA HIS A 98 2.57 -3.66 -4.51
C HIS A 98 2.69 -2.98 -5.88
N ASP A 99 3.87 -2.43 -6.18
CA ASP A 99 4.16 -1.91 -7.52
C ASP A 99 4.65 -3.06 -8.42
N ARG A 100 3.88 -3.35 -9.48
CA ARG A 100 4.24 -4.41 -10.45
C ARG A 100 5.48 -4.08 -11.28
N LYS A 101 5.87 -2.81 -11.36
CA LYS A 101 7.05 -2.37 -12.10
C LYS A 101 8.33 -2.58 -11.31
N HIS A 102 8.24 -2.56 -9.98
CA HIS A 102 9.35 -2.71 -9.05
C HIS A 102 9.03 -3.83 -8.05
N PRO A 103 9.04 -5.11 -8.51
CA PRO A 103 8.59 -6.23 -7.69
C PRO A 103 9.64 -6.71 -6.68
N ASP A 104 10.88 -6.28 -6.81
CA ASP A 104 12.00 -6.76 -5.99
C ASP A 104 12.16 -5.93 -4.72
N VAL A 105 12.69 -6.57 -3.67
CA VAL A 105 13.11 -5.88 -2.45
C VAL A 105 14.41 -5.14 -2.72
N GLU A 106 14.41 -3.84 -2.44
CA GLU A 106 15.54 -2.94 -2.62
C GLU A 106 16.11 -2.51 -1.28
N HIS A 107 17.43 -2.40 -1.21
CA HIS A 107 18.11 -1.80 -0.07
C HIS A 107 18.12 -0.28 -0.22
N VAL A 108 17.17 0.37 0.43
CA VAL A 108 16.99 1.83 0.36
C VAL A 108 17.77 2.48 1.48
N VAL A 109 18.69 3.38 1.13
CA VAL A 109 19.47 4.17 2.07
C VAL A 109 18.98 5.62 2.05
N LEU A 110 18.64 6.13 3.24
CA LEU A 110 18.10 7.46 3.44
C LEU A 110 19.01 8.24 4.39
N LYS A 111 19.24 9.52 4.07
CA LYS A 111 19.92 10.46 4.95
C LYS A 111 18.96 11.53 5.42
N PHE A 112 18.86 11.70 6.71
CA PHE A 112 17.98 12.69 7.35
C PHE A 112 18.77 13.88 7.90
N ALA A 113 18.14 15.05 7.89
CA ALA A 113 18.63 16.21 8.62
C ALA A 113 18.78 15.88 10.12
N LYS A 114 19.77 16.48 10.76
CA LYS A 114 20.17 16.18 12.15
C LYS A 114 19.01 16.29 13.14
N GLU A 115 18.16 17.28 12.98
CA GLU A 115 16.99 17.52 13.84
C GLU A 115 15.85 16.52 13.59
N ARG A 116 15.77 15.92 12.38
CA ARG A 116 14.73 14.95 12.01
C ARG A 116 15.12 13.52 12.37
N PHE A 117 16.41 13.21 12.35
CA PHE A 117 16.92 11.84 12.50
C PHE A 117 16.44 11.13 13.78
N PRO A 118 16.48 11.75 15.00
CA PRO A 118 15.99 11.10 16.21
C PRO A 118 14.51 10.72 16.15
N TYR A 119 13.69 11.54 15.47
CA TYR A 119 12.28 11.25 15.28
C TYR A 119 12.06 9.99 14.43
N VAL A 120 12.79 9.85 13.32
CA VAL A 120 12.67 8.70 12.43
C VAL A 120 13.24 7.43 13.08
N VAL A 121 14.25 7.53 13.89
CA VAL A 121 14.77 6.41 14.69
C VAL A 121 13.72 5.92 15.70
N SER A 122 13.04 6.86 16.38
CA SER A 122 12.02 6.51 17.38
C SER A 122 10.69 6.03 16.77
N LYS A 123 10.40 6.41 15.51
CA LYS A 123 9.22 6.01 14.77
C LYS A 123 9.62 5.49 13.38
N PRO A 124 10.06 4.22 13.31
CA PRO A 124 10.56 3.65 12.07
C PRO A 124 9.56 3.71 10.91
N ILE A 125 10.07 3.97 9.70
CA ILE A 125 9.30 3.95 8.45
C ILE A 125 8.85 2.52 8.15
N HIS A 126 9.71 1.55 8.43
CA HIS A 126 9.49 0.12 8.20
C HIS A 126 10.19 -0.71 9.27
N HIS A 127 9.69 -1.92 9.55
CA HIS A 127 10.28 -2.80 10.59
C HIS A 127 11.72 -3.24 10.27
N SER A 128 12.13 -3.24 8.99
CA SER A 128 13.50 -3.55 8.56
C SER A 128 14.48 -2.40 8.78
N GLN A 129 14.04 -1.25 9.31
CA GLN A 129 14.88 -0.08 9.47
C GLN A 129 16.09 -0.33 10.37
N GLN A 130 17.27 0.04 9.88
CA GLN A 130 18.53 -0.01 10.62
C GLN A 130 19.26 1.33 10.53
N VAL A 131 19.89 1.72 11.63
CA VAL A 131 20.81 2.89 11.64
C VAL A 131 22.14 2.46 11.02
N VAL A 132 22.51 3.12 9.93
CA VAL A 132 23.79 2.88 9.22
C VAL A 132 24.91 3.76 9.80
N ASP A 133 24.63 5.05 9.96
CA ASP A 133 25.55 6.03 10.54
C ASP A 133 24.74 7.10 11.28
N ALA A 134 24.84 7.08 12.61
CA ALA A 134 24.10 8.02 13.46
C ALA A 134 24.65 9.46 13.37
N GLU A 135 25.95 9.65 13.15
CA GLU A 135 26.55 10.99 13.04
C GLU A 135 26.18 11.64 11.70
N ALA A 136 26.20 10.85 10.64
CA ALA A 136 25.78 11.31 9.31
C ALA A 136 24.24 11.40 9.15
N GLY A 137 23.48 10.84 10.10
CA GLY A 137 22.01 10.79 10.03
C GLY A 137 21.50 9.79 8.99
N THR A 138 22.21 8.69 8.78
CA THR A 138 21.92 7.73 7.71
C THR A 138 21.29 6.45 8.28
N LEU A 139 20.23 5.99 7.63
CA LEU A 139 19.56 4.72 7.91
C LEU A 139 19.24 3.96 6.63
N SER A 140 18.96 2.67 6.76
CA SER A 140 18.51 1.83 5.66
C SER A 140 17.20 1.13 5.98
N ILE A 141 16.46 0.78 4.93
CA ILE A 141 15.31 -0.10 4.95
C ILE A 141 15.36 -1.07 3.76
N ASP A 142 14.88 -2.31 3.95
CA ASP A 142 14.76 -3.31 2.88
C ASP A 142 13.28 -3.46 2.53
N VAL A 143 12.90 -2.92 1.36
CA VAL A 143 11.50 -2.83 0.95
C VAL A 143 11.34 -2.88 -0.56
N ARG A 144 10.19 -3.34 -1.02
CA ARG A 144 9.72 -3.09 -2.40
C ARG A 144 9.26 -1.65 -2.48
N ILE A 145 9.89 -0.88 -3.37
CA ILE A 145 9.57 0.54 -3.52
C ILE A 145 8.20 0.68 -4.16
N ASN A 146 7.35 1.46 -3.50
CA ASN A 146 5.98 1.70 -3.90
C ASN A 146 5.57 3.15 -3.70
N ARG A 147 4.35 3.47 -4.09
CA ARG A 147 3.77 4.80 -3.96
C ARG A 147 3.70 5.29 -2.52
N GLU A 148 3.40 4.43 -1.57
CA GLU A 148 3.28 4.79 -0.16
C GLU A 148 4.63 5.15 0.46
N LEU A 149 5.71 4.44 0.10
CA LEU A 149 7.06 4.83 0.49
C LEU A 149 7.44 6.19 -0.10
N GLU A 150 7.15 6.40 -1.38
CA GLU A 150 7.42 7.68 -2.05
C GLU A 150 6.67 8.83 -1.36
N GLN A 151 5.39 8.65 -1.05
CA GLN A 151 4.60 9.65 -0.33
C GLN A 151 5.15 9.92 1.07
N ASN A 152 5.63 8.88 1.75
CA ASN A 152 6.27 9.01 3.06
C ASN A 152 7.53 9.86 2.97
N ILE A 153 8.39 9.63 1.96
CA ILE A 153 9.59 10.44 1.70
C ILE A 153 9.22 11.90 1.42
N PHE A 154 8.24 12.15 0.55
CA PHE A 154 7.80 13.53 0.28
C PHE A 154 7.26 14.24 1.52
N SER A 155 6.68 13.51 2.48
CA SER A 155 6.18 14.12 3.72
C SER A 155 7.28 14.74 4.60
N PHE A 156 8.53 14.29 4.45
CA PHE A 156 9.69 14.88 5.14
C PHE A 156 10.24 16.13 4.42
N GLY A 157 9.84 16.37 3.16
CA GLY A 157 10.30 17.50 2.37
C GLY A 157 11.83 17.54 2.25
N PRO A 158 12.49 18.70 2.51
CA PRO A 158 13.94 18.84 2.37
C PRO A 158 14.73 18.17 3.50
N GLN A 159 14.07 17.53 4.47
CA GLN A 159 14.72 16.91 5.62
C GLN A 159 15.17 15.47 5.36
N VAL A 160 14.92 14.92 4.16
CA VAL A 160 15.36 13.60 3.75
C VAL A 160 16.00 13.63 2.38
N GLU A 161 17.03 12.81 2.21
CA GLU A 161 17.70 12.56 0.94
C GLU A 161 17.73 11.05 0.69
N VAL A 162 17.28 10.61 -0.47
CA VAL A 162 17.46 9.22 -0.94
C VAL A 162 18.89 9.08 -1.46
N LEU A 163 19.69 8.21 -0.83
CA LEU A 163 21.06 7.94 -1.27
C LEU A 163 21.13 6.76 -2.24
N SER A 164 20.31 5.72 -2.01
CA SER A 164 20.20 4.56 -2.89
C SER A 164 18.81 3.93 -2.81
N PRO A 165 18.38 3.15 -3.82
CA PRO A 165 19.06 2.93 -5.10
C PRO A 165 19.02 4.17 -6.02
N GLU A 166 19.96 4.27 -6.94
CA GLU A 166 20.14 5.46 -7.80
C GLU A 166 18.91 5.79 -8.66
N TRP A 167 18.22 4.77 -9.16
CA TRP A 167 17.00 4.98 -9.94
C TRP A 167 15.88 5.65 -9.11
N PHE A 168 15.73 5.25 -7.84
CA PHE A 168 14.74 5.84 -6.96
C PHE A 168 15.12 7.26 -6.54
N ARG A 169 16.42 7.51 -6.26
CA ARG A 169 16.96 8.85 -6.06
C ARG A 169 16.63 9.77 -7.24
N THR A 170 16.86 9.29 -8.46
CA THR A 170 16.57 10.03 -9.70
C THR A 170 15.07 10.33 -9.82
N GLN A 171 14.21 9.35 -9.59
CA GLN A 171 12.75 9.53 -9.60
C GLN A 171 12.27 10.60 -8.61
N ILE A 172 12.77 10.58 -7.39
CA ILE A 172 12.45 11.59 -6.36
C ILE A 172 12.94 12.98 -6.81
N LYS A 173 14.16 13.08 -7.32
CA LYS A 173 14.72 14.33 -7.85
C LYS A 173 13.88 14.91 -8.97
N GLU A 174 13.46 14.12 -9.95
CA GLU A 174 12.62 14.55 -11.06
C GLU A 174 11.29 15.13 -10.56
N LYS A 175 10.65 14.48 -9.61
CA LYS A 175 9.39 14.97 -9.02
C LYS A 175 9.56 16.27 -8.23
N TYR A 176 10.69 16.46 -7.55
CA TYR A 176 11.01 17.74 -6.92
C TYR A 176 11.25 18.84 -7.96
N GLN A 177 11.87 18.52 -9.09
CA GLN A 177 12.02 19.48 -10.19
C GLN A 177 10.68 19.88 -10.82
N GLU A 178 9.75 18.94 -10.95
CA GLU A 178 8.37 19.25 -11.36
C GLU A 178 7.68 20.15 -10.33
N LEU A 179 7.86 19.89 -9.05
CA LEU A 179 7.32 20.72 -7.98
C LEU A 179 7.84 22.17 -8.05
N VAL A 180 9.15 22.36 -8.27
CA VAL A 180 9.75 23.69 -8.45
C VAL A 180 9.10 24.43 -9.61
N LYS A 181 8.80 23.77 -10.73
CA LYS A 181 8.12 24.40 -11.88
C LYS A 181 6.68 24.86 -11.56
N ILE A 182 6.01 24.17 -10.62
CA ILE A 182 4.65 24.53 -10.20
C ILE A 182 4.64 25.79 -9.33
N TYR A 183 5.66 25.94 -8.49
CA TYR A 183 5.76 27.10 -7.57
C TYR A 183 6.53 28.30 -8.13
N GLY A 184 7.17 28.17 -9.27
CA GLY A 184 7.91 29.24 -9.98
C GLY A 184 9.39 29.11 -9.81
#